data_451d7b94bde1a3fb19489d969d52eaf5
#
_entry.id   451d7b94bde1a3fb19489d969d52eaf5
#
_cell.length_a   1.000
_cell.length_b   1.000
_cell.length_c   1.000
_cell.angle_alpha   90.00
_cell.angle_beta   90.00
_cell.angle_gamma   90.00
#
_symmetry.space_group_name_H-M   'P 1'
#
loop_
_entity.id
_entity.type
_entity.pdbx_description
1 polymer ?
#
loop_
_entity_poly.entity_id
_entity_poly.type
_entity_poly.pdbx_seq_one_letter_code
_entity_poly.pdbx_strand_id
1 'polypeptide(L)'
;MKSVLSPPFLRLVLFAALPQETAGFMRRTGPWSRLAASPCPAWTSERKDCSLLLVRTGMGMHRLPRLFEWAAAQRGCDLVVSFGFGGGLTPELQVGDLCLCNRFFRWSPDKSTIEPDGLAMDGRVCERILKAFHAVRTCVDVTTPRVASKSEIGRHLNPLTGGSPALVDMESHTLAQLAHEASIPFVTLRSISDTLDDKLDFDLSSIADGQGNIRIRQFAAMVLRRPCLLRSFLHLWRDSRKAALSLSEAAAALVSLPADQIRAILETSGVTPWKMGALEGSQNAWV
;
A
#
# COMPACT_ATOMS: atom_id res chain seq x y z
N MET A 1 -0.68 -44.23 12.82
CA MET A 1 -1.15 -43.31 11.79
C MET A 1 -1.23 -41.92 12.41
N LYS A 2 -0.27 -41.01 12.08
CA LYS A 2 -0.36 -39.59 12.45
C LYS A 2 -1.49 -39.02 11.59
N SER A 3 -2.56 -38.48 12.20
CA SER A 3 -3.57 -37.74 11.49
C SER A 3 -2.87 -36.54 10.84
N VAL A 4 -2.83 -36.54 9.52
CA VAL A 4 -2.43 -35.37 8.76
C VAL A 4 -3.55 -34.36 8.98
N LEU A 5 -3.40 -33.51 10.01
CA LEU A 5 -4.26 -32.34 10.18
C LEU A 5 -4.14 -31.56 8.87
N SER A 6 -5.26 -31.39 8.19
CA SER A 6 -5.33 -30.49 7.03
C SER A 6 -4.74 -29.16 7.43
N PRO A 7 -3.84 -28.59 6.65
CA PRO A 7 -3.23 -27.32 7.01
C PRO A 7 -4.32 -26.26 7.23
N PRO A 8 -4.20 -25.41 8.27
CA PRO A 8 -5.22 -24.42 8.59
C PRO A 8 -5.52 -23.54 7.38
N PHE A 9 -6.80 -23.31 7.12
CA PHE A 9 -7.28 -22.45 6.05
C PHE A 9 -6.87 -21.00 6.30
N LEU A 10 -6.25 -20.34 5.31
CA LEU A 10 -5.70 -19.00 5.44
C LEU A 10 -6.76 -17.93 5.14
N ARG A 11 -6.74 -16.84 5.89
CA ARG A 11 -7.66 -15.70 5.74
C ARG A 11 -6.84 -14.42 5.51
N LEU A 12 -6.87 -13.93 4.28
CA LEU A 12 -6.15 -12.73 3.87
C LEU A 12 -7.13 -11.56 3.73
N VAL A 13 -6.83 -10.47 4.41
CA VAL A 13 -7.56 -9.20 4.27
C VAL A 13 -6.71 -8.24 3.46
N LEU A 14 -7.28 -7.78 2.34
CA LEU A 14 -6.60 -6.91 1.39
C LEU A 14 -7.21 -5.51 1.43
N PHE A 15 -6.40 -4.49 1.59
CA PHE A 15 -6.80 -3.10 1.58
C PHE A 15 -6.23 -2.39 0.36
N ALA A 16 -7.09 -1.65 -0.36
CA ALA A 16 -6.71 -0.75 -1.44
C ALA A 16 -7.62 0.48 -1.40
N ALA A 17 -7.12 1.63 -1.83
CA ALA A 17 -7.89 2.87 -1.75
C ALA A 17 -8.80 3.07 -2.96
N LEU A 18 -8.30 2.83 -4.18
CA LEU A 18 -8.89 3.31 -5.42
C LEU A 18 -9.44 2.20 -6.30
N PRO A 19 -10.47 2.49 -7.12
CA PRO A 19 -10.95 1.56 -8.15
C PRO A 19 -9.85 1.11 -9.12
N GLN A 20 -8.94 2.02 -9.48
CA GLN A 20 -7.83 1.76 -10.42
C GLN A 20 -6.84 0.74 -9.87
N GLU A 21 -6.61 0.73 -8.56
CA GLU A 21 -5.74 -0.24 -7.87
C GLU A 21 -6.35 -1.64 -7.86
N THR A 22 -7.68 -1.72 -7.70
CA THR A 22 -8.39 -3.00 -7.52
C THR A 22 -8.82 -3.67 -8.82
N ALA A 23 -9.13 -2.91 -9.87
CA ALA A 23 -9.76 -3.43 -11.08
C ALA A 23 -8.89 -4.47 -11.82
N GLY A 24 -7.60 -4.21 -11.97
CA GLY A 24 -6.65 -5.14 -12.61
C GLY A 24 -6.44 -6.40 -11.76
N PHE A 25 -6.28 -6.23 -10.46
CA PHE A 25 -6.15 -7.30 -9.49
C PHE A 25 -7.36 -8.24 -9.52
N MET A 26 -8.57 -7.70 -9.42
CA MET A 26 -9.80 -8.50 -9.41
C MET A 26 -9.99 -9.31 -10.70
N ARG A 27 -9.63 -8.76 -11.86
CA ARG A 27 -9.68 -9.51 -13.13
C ARG A 27 -8.71 -10.69 -13.17
N ARG A 28 -7.53 -10.56 -12.54
CA ARG A 28 -6.52 -11.62 -12.52
C ARG A 28 -6.81 -12.71 -11.49
N THR A 29 -7.55 -12.38 -10.45
CA THR A 29 -7.69 -13.22 -9.24
C THR A 29 -9.12 -13.70 -8.99
N GLY A 30 -10.09 -13.37 -9.86
CA GLY A 30 -11.50 -13.78 -9.73
C GLY A 30 -11.73 -15.29 -9.68
N PRO A 31 -12.94 -15.70 -9.38
CA PRO A 31 -14.16 -14.89 -9.23
C PRO A 31 -14.24 -14.17 -7.87
N TRP A 32 -15.00 -13.05 -7.83
CA TRP A 32 -15.24 -12.24 -6.66
C TRP A 32 -16.75 -12.05 -6.43
N SER A 33 -17.18 -12.23 -5.19
CA SER A 33 -18.55 -11.98 -4.72
C SER A 33 -18.59 -10.69 -3.91
N ARG A 34 -19.48 -9.75 -4.29
CA ARG A 34 -19.64 -8.50 -3.55
C ARG A 34 -20.36 -8.73 -2.23
N LEU A 35 -19.86 -8.10 -1.16
CA LEU A 35 -20.53 -8.07 0.14
C LEU A 35 -21.56 -6.94 0.15
N ALA A 36 -22.85 -7.29 0.31
CA ALA A 36 -23.93 -6.31 0.33
C ALA A 36 -23.96 -5.47 1.62
N ALA A 37 -23.74 -6.10 2.77
CA ALA A 37 -23.75 -5.43 4.08
C ALA A 37 -22.34 -5.06 4.53
N SER A 38 -21.68 -4.17 3.79
CA SER A 38 -20.33 -3.67 4.13
C SER A 38 -20.30 -2.15 4.25
N PRO A 39 -19.49 -1.57 5.16
CA PRO A 39 -19.40 -0.12 5.36
C PRO A 39 -18.73 0.62 4.19
N CYS A 40 -18.12 -0.13 3.27
CA CYS A 40 -17.47 0.35 2.05
C CYS A 40 -17.54 -0.73 0.97
N PRO A 41 -17.20 -0.44 -0.29
CA PRO A 41 -17.13 -1.47 -1.32
C PRO A 41 -16.16 -2.59 -0.91
N ALA A 42 -16.69 -3.83 -0.77
CA ALA A 42 -15.91 -4.99 -0.37
C ALA A 42 -16.35 -6.25 -1.12
N TRP A 43 -15.41 -7.18 -1.31
CA TRP A 43 -15.62 -8.42 -2.06
C TRP A 43 -14.89 -9.57 -1.39
N THR A 44 -15.43 -10.77 -1.53
CA THR A 44 -14.80 -12.02 -1.10
C THR A 44 -14.49 -12.92 -2.29
N SER A 45 -13.43 -13.70 -2.17
CA SER A 45 -13.07 -14.77 -3.08
C SER A 45 -12.59 -15.97 -2.28
N GLU A 46 -13.29 -17.10 -2.44
CA GLU A 46 -12.93 -18.36 -1.77
C GLU A 46 -12.02 -19.16 -2.73
N ARG A 47 -10.96 -19.72 -2.17
CA ARG A 47 -10.02 -20.59 -2.87
C ARG A 47 -9.84 -21.89 -2.09
N LYS A 48 -9.15 -22.86 -2.67
CA LYS A 48 -8.93 -24.17 -2.05
C LYS A 48 -8.33 -24.08 -0.64
N ASP A 49 -7.32 -23.23 -0.48
CA ASP A 49 -6.50 -23.18 0.75
C ASP A 49 -6.60 -21.84 1.49
N CYS A 50 -7.32 -20.86 0.93
CA CYS A 50 -7.47 -19.54 1.54
C CYS A 50 -8.75 -18.82 1.13
N SER A 51 -9.19 -17.88 1.97
CA SER A 51 -10.18 -16.86 1.63
C SER A 51 -9.53 -15.50 1.53
N LEU A 52 -10.03 -14.70 0.59
CA LEU A 52 -9.63 -13.33 0.40
C LEU A 52 -10.81 -12.41 0.70
N LEU A 53 -10.58 -11.38 1.50
CA LEU A 53 -11.49 -10.26 1.68
C LEU A 53 -10.82 -9.00 1.14
N LEU A 54 -11.33 -8.45 0.05
CA LEU A 54 -10.87 -7.19 -0.52
C LEU A 54 -11.74 -6.03 -0.03
N VAL A 55 -11.12 -5.04 0.57
CA VAL A 55 -11.76 -3.84 1.15
C VAL A 55 -11.25 -2.61 0.40
N ARG A 56 -12.14 -1.88 -0.28
CA ARG A 56 -11.80 -0.62 -0.94
C ARG A 56 -12.14 0.55 -0.04
N THR A 57 -11.11 1.14 0.57
CA THR A 57 -11.24 2.10 1.66
C THR A 57 -11.65 3.51 1.22
N GLY A 58 -11.34 3.91 -0.04
CA GLY A 58 -11.23 5.30 -0.44
C GLY A 58 -9.90 5.90 0.04
N MET A 59 -9.60 7.12 -0.38
CA MET A 59 -8.37 7.82 -0.01
C MET A 59 -8.39 8.28 1.46
N GLY A 60 -7.23 8.21 2.11
CA GLY A 60 -6.97 8.77 3.42
C GLY A 60 -7.26 7.84 4.60
N MET A 61 -6.68 8.22 5.73
CA MET A 61 -6.54 7.34 6.90
C MET A 61 -7.73 7.35 7.87
N HIS A 62 -8.62 8.35 7.82
CA HIS A 62 -9.64 8.56 8.87
C HIS A 62 -10.64 7.41 9.06
N ARG A 63 -10.91 6.65 8.00
CA ARG A 63 -11.86 5.54 8.04
C ARG A 63 -11.19 4.21 8.33
N LEU A 64 -9.86 4.14 8.23
CA LEU A 64 -9.12 2.88 8.31
C LEU A 64 -9.31 2.13 9.62
N PRO A 65 -9.29 2.73 10.83
CA PRO A 65 -9.49 1.98 12.06
C PRO A 65 -10.80 1.20 12.06
N ARG A 66 -11.90 1.88 11.75
CA ARG A 66 -13.24 1.24 11.69
C ARG A 66 -13.33 0.16 10.61
N LEU A 67 -12.72 0.39 9.44
CA LEU A 67 -12.73 -0.59 8.35
C LEU A 67 -11.86 -1.80 8.65
N PHE A 68 -10.73 -1.59 9.33
CA PHE A 68 -9.85 -2.66 9.78
C PHE A 68 -10.54 -3.56 10.81
N GLU A 69 -11.12 -2.98 11.87
CA GLU A 69 -11.89 -3.69 12.88
C GLU A 69 -13.03 -4.49 12.25
N TRP A 70 -13.80 -3.85 11.37
CA TRP A 70 -14.87 -4.53 10.65
C TRP A 70 -14.35 -5.70 9.83
N ALA A 71 -13.28 -5.52 9.06
CA ALA A 71 -12.72 -6.56 8.19
C ALA A 71 -12.16 -7.74 9.00
N ALA A 72 -11.45 -7.48 10.10
CA ALA A 72 -10.93 -8.51 11.00
C ALA A 72 -12.04 -9.31 11.69
N ALA A 73 -13.16 -8.65 12.02
CA ALA A 73 -14.31 -9.30 12.65
C ALA A 73 -15.14 -10.19 11.70
N GLN A 74 -15.05 -10.00 10.37
CA GLN A 74 -15.87 -10.75 9.40
C GLN A 74 -15.60 -12.26 9.43
N ARG A 75 -14.33 -12.65 9.35
CA ARG A 75 -13.91 -14.06 9.25
C ARG A 75 -12.61 -14.39 9.97
N GLY A 76 -12.08 -13.43 10.74
CA GLY A 76 -10.72 -13.43 11.24
C GLY A 76 -9.73 -13.00 10.15
N CYS A 77 -8.48 -12.78 10.55
CA CYS A 77 -7.43 -12.31 9.67
C CYS A 77 -6.10 -12.93 10.07
N ASP A 78 -5.47 -13.64 9.15
CA ASP A 78 -4.15 -14.24 9.37
C ASP A 78 -3.04 -13.38 8.75
N LEU A 79 -3.37 -12.60 7.69
CA LEU A 79 -2.46 -11.69 7.02
C LEU A 79 -3.21 -10.47 6.51
N VAL A 80 -2.68 -9.30 6.79
CA VAL A 80 -3.12 -8.04 6.19
C VAL A 80 -2.19 -7.69 5.03
N VAL A 81 -2.77 -7.44 3.86
CA VAL A 81 -2.06 -6.96 2.68
C VAL A 81 -2.61 -5.59 2.29
N SER A 82 -1.77 -4.57 2.27
CA SER A 82 -2.10 -3.28 1.68
C SER A 82 -1.46 -3.18 0.30
N PHE A 83 -2.21 -2.79 -0.71
CA PHE A 83 -1.64 -2.52 -2.02
C PHE A 83 -2.28 -1.29 -2.65
N GLY A 84 -1.47 -0.47 -3.30
CA GLY A 84 -1.93 0.80 -3.86
C GLY A 84 -0.84 1.58 -4.58
N PHE A 85 -1.17 2.82 -4.93
CA PHE A 85 -0.22 3.74 -5.52
C PHE A 85 0.61 4.45 -4.45
N GLY A 86 1.79 4.94 -4.87
CA GLY A 86 2.63 5.81 -4.08
C GLY A 86 3.33 6.83 -4.97
N GLY A 87 3.59 8.01 -4.44
CA GLY A 87 4.42 9.03 -5.11
C GLY A 87 5.89 8.86 -4.75
N GLY A 88 6.79 8.87 -5.74
CA GLY A 88 8.24 8.83 -5.49
C GLY A 88 8.73 10.06 -4.75
N LEU A 89 9.53 9.88 -3.70
CA LEU A 89 10.19 10.94 -2.92
C LEU A 89 11.69 11.01 -3.19
N THR A 90 12.24 10.03 -3.89
CA THR A 90 13.65 9.95 -4.26
C THR A 90 13.80 9.72 -5.76
N PRO A 91 14.90 10.20 -6.40
CA PRO A 91 15.05 10.19 -7.86
C PRO A 91 15.19 8.78 -8.47
N GLU A 92 15.51 7.78 -7.66
CA GLU A 92 15.68 6.39 -8.10
C GLU A 92 14.35 5.71 -8.46
N LEU A 93 13.22 6.27 -7.99
CA LEU A 93 11.90 5.70 -8.21
C LEU A 93 11.27 6.25 -9.49
N GLN A 94 10.89 5.35 -10.38
CA GLN A 94 10.25 5.65 -11.66
C GLN A 94 8.81 5.15 -11.69
N VAL A 95 7.96 5.79 -12.51
CA VAL A 95 6.56 5.37 -12.70
C VAL A 95 6.49 3.90 -13.09
N GLY A 96 5.69 3.15 -12.35
CA GLY A 96 5.50 1.70 -12.52
C GLY A 96 6.49 0.84 -11.74
N ASP A 97 7.49 1.43 -11.07
CA ASP A 97 8.34 0.68 -10.13
C ASP A 97 7.47 0.11 -9.01
N LEU A 98 7.77 -1.13 -8.64
CA LEU A 98 7.09 -1.84 -7.58
C LEU A 98 7.94 -1.81 -6.31
N CYS A 99 7.32 -1.35 -5.22
CA CYS A 99 7.95 -1.17 -3.92
C CYS A 99 7.31 -2.09 -2.87
N LEU A 100 8.15 -2.80 -2.12
CA LEU A 100 7.81 -3.41 -0.85
C LEU A 100 8.24 -2.43 0.25
N CYS A 101 7.28 -1.82 0.96
CA CYS A 101 7.63 -0.90 2.02
C CYS A 101 7.98 -1.69 3.27
N ASN A 102 9.20 -1.50 3.76
CA ASN A 102 9.74 -2.20 4.93
C ASN A 102 9.87 -1.32 6.17
N ARG A 103 9.74 0.00 6.03
CA ARG A 103 9.70 0.99 7.12
C ARG A 103 8.59 2.00 6.84
N PHE A 104 7.88 2.41 7.89
CA PHE A 104 6.70 3.26 7.80
C PHE A 104 6.84 4.43 8.77
N PHE A 105 6.73 5.63 8.25
CA PHE A 105 6.77 6.87 9.00
C PHE A 105 5.51 7.70 8.74
N ARG A 106 5.27 8.69 9.60
CA ARG A 106 4.15 9.60 9.48
C ARG A 106 4.64 11.02 9.26
N TRP A 107 4.08 11.70 8.28
CA TRP A 107 4.26 13.12 8.08
C TRP A 107 3.30 13.90 8.96
N SER A 108 3.81 14.84 9.75
CA SER A 108 3.05 15.79 10.55
C SER A 108 3.01 17.15 9.84
N PRO A 109 1.90 17.52 9.16
CA PRO A 109 1.81 18.79 8.43
C PRO A 109 1.93 20.01 9.34
N ASP A 110 1.41 19.92 10.58
CA ASP A 110 1.41 21.04 11.52
C ASP A 110 2.80 21.37 12.05
N LYS A 111 3.67 20.35 12.12
CA LYS A 111 5.07 20.49 12.53
C LYS A 111 6.02 20.59 11.34
N SER A 112 5.52 20.38 10.11
CA SER A 112 6.32 20.26 8.88
C SER A 112 7.51 19.32 9.05
N THR A 113 7.30 18.14 9.64
CA THR A 113 8.35 17.14 9.91
C THR A 113 7.81 15.72 9.83
N ILE A 114 8.74 14.78 9.64
CA ILE A 114 8.44 13.34 9.78
C ILE A 114 8.54 12.98 11.26
N GLU A 115 7.55 12.27 11.79
CA GLU A 115 7.58 11.79 13.17
C GLU A 115 8.71 10.77 13.34
N PRO A 116 9.54 10.87 14.40
CA PRO A 116 10.74 10.04 14.55
C PRO A 116 10.43 8.58 14.88
N ASP A 117 9.24 8.33 15.47
CA ASP A 117 8.80 6.99 15.82
C ASP A 117 8.09 6.37 14.60
N GLY A 118 8.69 5.32 14.09
CA GLY A 118 8.19 4.60 12.93
C GLY A 118 7.86 3.15 13.24
N LEU A 119 7.47 2.42 12.22
CA LEU A 119 7.26 0.99 12.26
C LEU A 119 8.15 0.32 11.22
N ALA A 120 8.60 -0.89 11.49
CA ALA A 120 9.35 -1.70 10.54
C ALA A 120 8.71 -3.08 10.36
N MET A 121 8.68 -3.56 9.11
CA MET A 121 8.32 -4.93 8.80
C MET A 121 9.44 -5.87 9.27
N ASP A 122 9.08 -7.07 9.74
CA ASP A 122 10.06 -8.11 10.05
C ASP A 122 10.93 -8.41 8.82
N GLY A 123 12.26 -8.36 9.00
CA GLY A 123 13.22 -8.56 7.91
C GLY A 123 13.06 -9.90 7.21
N ARG A 124 12.65 -10.95 7.92
CA ARG A 124 12.39 -12.27 7.33
C ARG A 124 11.18 -12.26 6.39
N VAL A 125 10.15 -11.44 6.68
CA VAL A 125 9.03 -11.22 5.75
C VAL A 125 9.52 -10.57 4.47
N CYS A 126 10.31 -9.49 4.59
CA CYS A 126 10.91 -8.81 3.44
C CYS A 126 11.72 -9.78 2.60
N GLU A 127 12.62 -10.53 3.20
CA GLU A 127 13.48 -11.47 2.49
C GLU A 127 12.68 -12.53 1.73
N ARG A 128 11.65 -13.09 2.33
CA ARG A 128 10.79 -14.10 1.69
C ARG A 128 10.00 -13.53 0.51
N ILE A 129 9.47 -12.31 0.65
CA ILE A 129 8.76 -11.65 -0.44
C ILE A 129 9.72 -11.30 -1.57
N LEU A 130 10.91 -10.77 -1.28
CA LEU A 130 11.91 -10.44 -2.28
C LEU A 130 12.42 -11.67 -3.05
N LYS A 131 12.52 -12.83 -2.40
CA LYS A 131 12.84 -14.11 -3.08
C LYS A 131 11.73 -14.55 -4.04
N ALA A 132 10.46 -14.23 -3.72
CA ALA A 132 9.34 -14.58 -4.58
C ALA A 132 9.13 -13.58 -5.75
N PHE A 133 9.67 -12.36 -5.64
CA PHE A 133 9.46 -11.29 -6.61
C PHE A 133 10.77 -10.65 -7.06
N HIS A 134 11.24 -10.95 -8.26
CA HIS A 134 12.53 -10.48 -8.78
C HIS A 134 12.60 -8.99 -9.14
N ALA A 135 11.48 -8.28 -9.23
CA ALA A 135 11.41 -6.89 -9.68
C ALA A 135 10.83 -5.92 -8.63
N VAL A 136 10.91 -6.29 -7.34
CA VAL A 136 10.41 -5.46 -6.24
C VAL A 136 11.58 -4.78 -5.53
N ARG A 137 11.48 -3.47 -5.29
CA ARG A 137 12.45 -2.70 -4.50
C ARG A 137 11.97 -2.55 -3.06
N THR A 138 12.85 -2.63 -2.09
CA THR A 138 12.54 -2.21 -0.72
C THR A 138 12.55 -0.69 -0.63
N CYS A 139 11.54 -0.13 0.02
CA CYS A 139 11.36 1.31 0.14
C CYS A 139 10.95 1.70 1.56
N VAL A 140 11.26 2.94 1.91
CA VAL A 140 10.69 3.63 3.06
C VAL A 140 9.38 4.29 2.64
N ASP A 141 8.34 4.13 3.44
CA ASP A 141 7.05 4.80 3.24
C ASP A 141 6.90 5.97 4.21
N VAL A 142 6.40 7.10 3.70
CA VAL A 142 5.99 8.26 4.49
C VAL A 142 4.51 8.51 4.26
N THR A 143 3.69 8.11 5.20
CA THR A 143 2.24 8.31 5.11
C THR A 143 1.85 9.73 5.49
N THR A 144 1.04 10.37 4.64
CA THR A 144 0.53 11.75 4.85
C THR A 144 -0.98 11.76 5.07
N PRO A 145 -1.51 12.64 5.95
CA PRO A 145 -2.96 12.76 6.15
C PRO A 145 -3.69 13.46 5.00
N ARG A 146 -2.96 14.16 4.15
CA ARG A 146 -3.44 14.90 2.97
C ARG A 146 -2.33 14.98 1.93
N VAL A 147 -2.68 15.33 0.71
CA VAL A 147 -1.69 15.60 -0.35
C VAL A 147 -0.71 16.66 0.16
N ALA A 148 0.57 16.33 0.15
CA ALA A 148 1.65 17.17 0.67
C ALA A 148 2.73 17.40 -0.40
N SER A 149 3.52 18.45 -0.24
CA SER A 149 4.63 18.75 -1.13
C SER A 149 5.74 17.70 -0.96
N LYS A 150 6.04 16.97 -2.02
CA LYS A 150 7.15 16.01 -2.05
C LYS A 150 8.50 16.65 -1.73
N SER A 151 8.73 17.88 -2.21
CA SER A 151 9.96 18.62 -1.93
C SER A 151 10.07 19.03 -0.45
N GLU A 152 8.97 19.26 0.22
CA GLU A 152 8.94 19.53 1.67
C GLU A 152 9.30 18.28 2.46
N ILE A 153 8.64 17.17 2.19
CA ILE A 153 8.92 15.87 2.84
C ILE A 153 10.37 15.44 2.55
N GLY A 154 10.81 15.58 1.31
CA GLY A 154 12.15 15.17 0.86
C GLY A 154 13.30 15.77 1.68
N ARG A 155 13.14 17.01 2.18
CA ARG A 155 14.15 17.67 3.04
C ARG A 155 14.37 16.96 4.39
N HIS A 156 13.44 16.16 4.83
CA HIS A 156 13.45 15.47 6.11
C HIS A 156 13.77 13.97 6.01
N LEU A 157 14.00 13.45 4.79
CA LEU A 157 14.18 12.01 4.56
C LEU A 157 15.54 11.46 5.00
N ASN A 158 16.62 12.19 4.78
CA ASN A 158 18.00 11.68 4.88
C ASN A 158 18.31 10.90 6.18
N PRO A 159 17.94 11.37 7.37
CA PRO A 159 18.24 10.63 8.59
C PRO A 159 17.42 9.34 8.74
N LEU A 160 16.31 9.19 8.01
CA LEU A 160 15.37 8.08 8.17
C LEU A 160 15.56 6.97 7.14
N THR A 161 16.03 7.32 5.93
CA THR A 161 16.13 6.37 4.83
C THR A 161 17.39 5.52 4.88
N GLY A 162 18.50 6.07 5.42
CA GLY A 162 19.79 5.41 5.35
C GLY A 162 20.21 5.10 3.90
N GLY A 163 19.81 5.95 2.95
CA GLY A 163 20.08 5.76 1.52
C GLY A 163 19.08 4.85 0.79
N SER A 164 18.07 4.31 1.45
CA SER A 164 17.02 3.53 0.79
C SER A 164 16.06 4.45 0.00
N PRO A 165 15.52 4.01 -1.14
CA PRO A 165 14.46 4.73 -1.83
C PRO A 165 13.26 5.00 -0.91
N ALA A 166 12.58 6.13 -1.12
CA ALA A 166 11.44 6.53 -0.33
C ALA A 166 10.26 6.95 -1.20
N LEU A 167 9.07 6.66 -0.71
CA LEU A 167 7.80 7.03 -1.35
C LEU A 167 6.84 7.65 -0.33
N VAL A 168 5.79 8.28 -0.82
CA VAL A 168 4.69 8.85 -0.02
C VAL A 168 3.38 8.21 -0.40
N ASP A 169 2.57 7.93 0.62
CA ASP A 169 1.19 7.47 0.47
C ASP A 169 0.26 8.12 1.51
N MET A 170 -0.96 7.59 1.67
CA MET A 170 -1.93 8.14 2.62
C MET A 170 -2.48 7.09 3.62
N GLU A 171 -2.03 5.85 3.57
CA GLU A 171 -2.65 4.73 4.29
C GLU A 171 -1.68 3.79 5.01
N SER A 172 -0.47 3.57 4.49
CA SER A 172 0.42 2.46 4.90
C SER A 172 0.77 2.46 6.38
N HIS A 173 1.23 3.59 6.93
CA HIS A 173 1.59 3.67 8.34
C HIS A 173 0.41 3.34 9.24
N THR A 174 -0.78 3.87 8.93
CA THR A 174 -1.97 3.62 9.75
C THR A 174 -2.37 2.13 9.71
N LEU A 175 -2.33 1.49 8.53
CA LEU A 175 -2.62 0.06 8.43
C LEU A 175 -1.55 -0.79 9.11
N ALA A 176 -0.27 -0.41 9.01
CA ALA A 176 0.83 -1.08 9.70
C ALA A 176 0.67 -0.99 11.23
N GLN A 177 0.27 0.17 11.74
CA GLN A 177 0.00 0.38 13.16
C GLN A 177 -1.18 -0.49 13.64
N LEU A 178 -2.29 -0.49 12.94
CA LEU A 178 -3.47 -1.31 13.29
C LEU A 178 -3.14 -2.82 13.26
N ALA A 179 -2.37 -3.26 12.28
CA ALA A 179 -1.91 -4.64 12.18
C ALA A 179 -0.97 -5.01 13.34
N HIS A 180 -0.05 -4.10 13.71
CA HIS A 180 0.84 -4.26 14.86
C HIS A 180 0.04 -4.40 16.17
N GLU A 181 -0.89 -3.48 16.43
CA GLU A 181 -1.75 -3.49 17.61
C GLU A 181 -2.59 -4.77 17.71
N ALA A 182 -3.05 -5.30 16.57
CA ALA A 182 -3.78 -6.55 16.48
C ALA A 182 -2.89 -7.80 16.47
N SER A 183 -1.56 -7.65 16.46
CA SER A 183 -0.59 -8.74 16.33
C SER A 183 -0.81 -9.58 15.05
N ILE A 184 -1.22 -8.95 13.97
CA ILE A 184 -1.44 -9.58 12.66
C ILE A 184 -0.28 -9.21 11.73
N PRO A 185 0.36 -10.18 11.04
CA PRO A 185 1.36 -9.90 10.01
C PRO A 185 0.83 -8.95 8.93
N PHE A 186 1.71 -8.03 8.48
CA PHE A 186 1.37 -6.98 7.52
C PHE A 186 2.37 -6.96 6.37
N VAL A 187 1.84 -6.84 5.16
CA VAL A 187 2.62 -6.66 3.93
C VAL A 187 2.04 -5.50 3.15
N THR A 188 2.90 -4.61 2.64
CA THR A 188 2.44 -3.54 1.76
C THR A 188 3.22 -3.48 0.47
N LEU A 189 2.48 -3.40 -0.65
CA LEU A 189 3.00 -3.20 -1.99
C LEU A 189 2.53 -1.85 -2.52
N ARG A 190 3.46 -1.05 -3.03
CA ARG A 190 3.15 0.22 -3.70
C ARG A 190 3.73 0.22 -5.10
N SER A 191 2.96 0.71 -6.06
CA SER A 191 3.49 1.02 -7.39
C SER A 191 3.55 2.52 -7.56
N ILE A 192 4.67 3.01 -8.06
CA ILE A 192 4.90 4.45 -8.22
C ILE A 192 4.00 4.98 -9.32
N SER A 193 3.12 5.91 -8.97
CA SER A 193 2.19 6.59 -9.89
C SER A 193 2.74 7.88 -10.46
N ASP A 194 3.66 8.52 -9.72
CA ASP A 194 4.25 9.80 -10.04
C ASP A 194 5.64 9.93 -9.37
N THR A 195 6.59 10.51 -10.09
CA THR A 195 7.98 10.67 -9.63
C THR A 195 8.17 11.92 -8.76
N LEU A 196 9.36 12.10 -8.22
CA LEU A 196 9.73 13.30 -7.46
C LEU A 196 9.56 14.59 -8.27
N ASP A 197 9.86 14.53 -9.56
CA ASP A 197 9.85 15.70 -10.47
C ASP A 197 8.45 16.05 -10.98
N ASP A 198 7.49 15.14 -10.85
CA ASP A 198 6.11 15.37 -11.28
C ASP A 198 5.43 16.38 -10.35
N LYS A 199 5.22 17.59 -10.87
CA LYS A 199 4.44 18.62 -10.19
C LYS A 199 2.97 18.38 -10.51
N LEU A 200 2.19 18.07 -9.48
CA LEU A 200 0.75 18.10 -9.59
C LEU A 200 0.30 19.56 -9.63
N ASP A 201 0.05 20.08 -10.83
CA ASP A 201 -0.39 21.47 -11.05
C ASP A 201 -1.83 21.72 -10.55
N PHE A 202 -2.47 20.70 -9.99
CA PHE A 202 -3.84 20.78 -9.46
C PHE A 202 -4.07 19.79 -8.32
N ASP A 203 -4.96 20.18 -7.42
CA ASP A 203 -5.37 19.33 -6.30
C ASP A 203 -6.38 18.27 -6.78
N LEU A 204 -5.94 17.01 -6.84
CA LEU A 204 -6.78 15.86 -7.19
C LEU A 204 -7.98 15.72 -6.24
N SER A 205 -7.85 16.13 -4.98
CA SER A 205 -8.94 16.05 -4.01
C SER A 205 -10.11 16.96 -4.37
N SER A 206 -9.85 18.03 -5.13
CA SER A 206 -10.88 18.97 -5.59
C SER A 206 -11.81 18.38 -6.65
N ILE A 207 -11.38 17.33 -7.36
CA ILE A 207 -12.11 16.71 -8.47
C ILE A 207 -12.47 15.25 -8.23
N ALA A 208 -11.97 14.64 -7.15
CA ALA A 208 -12.32 13.29 -6.74
C ALA A 208 -13.39 13.29 -5.64
N ASP A 209 -14.22 12.25 -5.60
CA ASP A 209 -15.05 11.98 -4.44
C ASP A 209 -14.23 11.25 -3.35
N GLY A 210 -14.79 11.11 -2.14
CA GLY A 210 -14.16 10.39 -1.04
C GLY A 210 -13.90 8.90 -1.32
N GLN A 211 -14.36 8.37 -2.47
CA GLN A 211 -14.11 7.02 -2.94
C GLN A 211 -13.07 6.98 -4.08
N GLY A 212 -12.50 8.13 -4.45
CA GLY A 212 -11.50 8.23 -5.51
C GLY A 212 -12.06 8.19 -6.95
N ASN A 213 -13.37 8.34 -7.13
CA ASN A 213 -13.94 8.48 -8.47
C ASN A 213 -13.88 9.95 -8.90
N ILE A 214 -13.49 10.17 -10.17
CA ILE A 214 -13.44 11.52 -10.73
C ILE A 214 -14.85 12.06 -10.93
N ARG A 215 -15.12 13.24 -10.38
CA ARG A 215 -16.38 13.98 -10.60
C ARG A 215 -16.32 14.65 -11.96
N ILE A 216 -16.81 13.94 -13.00
CA ILE A 216 -16.71 14.32 -14.41
C ILE A 216 -17.13 15.77 -14.66
N ARG A 217 -18.21 16.25 -14.03
CA ARG A 217 -18.69 17.64 -14.19
C ARG A 217 -17.70 18.67 -13.66
N GLN A 218 -17.08 18.41 -12.50
CA GLN A 218 -16.07 19.31 -11.90
C GLN A 218 -14.79 19.29 -12.73
N PHE A 219 -14.35 18.10 -13.18
CA PHE A 219 -13.21 17.95 -14.08
C PHE A 219 -13.44 18.70 -15.40
N ALA A 220 -14.60 18.54 -16.06
CA ALA A 220 -14.91 19.22 -17.30
C ALA A 220 -14.91 20.76 -17.12
N ALA A 221 -15.49 21.26 -16.03
CA ALA A 221 -15.48 22.69 -15.72
C ALA A 221 -14.06 23.24 -15.47
N MET A 222 -13.19 22.44 -14.85
CA MET A 222 -11.80 22.81 -14.62
C MET A 222 -10.99 22.84 -15.92
N VAL A 223 -11.15 21.83 -16.79
CA VAL A 223 -10.46 21.76 -18.11
C VAL A 223 -10.93 22.89 -19.03
N LEU A 224 -12.22 23.27 -19.01
CA LEU A 224 -12.72 24.41 -19.78
C LEU A 224 -12.08 25.73 -19.32
N ARG A 225 -11.78 25.88 -18.04
CA ARG A 225 -11.12 27.08 -17.49
C ARG A 225 -9.61 27.09 -17.71
N ARG A 226 -8.97 25.92 -17.77
CA ARG A 226 -7.51 25.74 -17.92
C ARG A 226 -7.21 24.56 -18.83
N PRO A 227 -7.22 24.73 -20.16
CA PRO A 227 -7.03 23.63 -21.13
C PRO A 227 -5.68 22.91 -20.99
N CYS A 228 -4.64 23.62 -20.50
CA CYS A 228 -3.32 23.02 -20.26
C CYS A 228 -3.37 21.85 -19.26
N LEU A 229 -4.33 21.83 -18.33
CA LEU A 229 -4.51 20.75 -17.36
C LEU A 229 -4.92 19.42 -18.01
N LEU A 230 -5.50 19.46 -19.23
CA LEU A 230 -5.82 18.23 -19.96
C LEU A 230 -4.56 17.43 -20.29
N ARG A 231 -3.47 18.10 -20.66
CA ARG A 231 -2.19 17.43 -20.95
C ARG A 231 -1.61 16.80 -19.69
N SER A 232 -1.58 17.53 -18.58
CA SER A 232 -1.11 17.02 -17.28
C SER A 232 -1.98 15.85 -16.81
N PHE A 233 -3.29 15.93 -17.00
CA PHE A 233 -4.22 14.84 -16.66
C PHE A 233 -3.99 13.60 -17.53
N LEU A 234 -3.80 13.74 -18.83
CA LEU A 234 -3.51 12.61 -19.74
C LEU A 234 -2.20 11.93 -19.37
N HIS A 235 -1.18 12.70 -19.00
CA HIS A 235 0.09 12.16 -18.50
C HIS A 235 -0.13 11.36 -17.23
N LEU A 236 -0.74 11.95 -16.23
CA LEU A 236 -1.06 11.31 -14.96
C LEU A 236 -1.92 10.04 -15.12
N TRP A 237 -2.90 10.08 -16.05
CA TRP A 237 -3.74 8.92 -16.35
C TRP A 237 -2.95 7.77 -17.00
N ARG A 238 -2.04 8.09 -17.94
CA ARG A 238 -1.16 7.10 -18.56
C ARG A 238 -0.23 6.46 -17.53
N ASP A 239 0.36 7.27 -16.66
CA ASP A 239 1.28 6.83 -15.63
C ASP A 239 0.56 5.98 -14.57
N SER A 240 -0.63 6.39 -14.15
CA SER A 240 -1.49 5.59 -13.28
C SER A 240 -1.86 4.23 -13.90
N ARG A 241 -2.02 4.14 -15.23
CA ARG A 241 -2.25 2.85 -15.90
C ARG A 241 -1.03 1.94 -15.84
N LYS A 242 0.18 2.48 -16.06
CA LYS A 242 1.42 1.70 -15.94
C LYS A 242 1.57 1.18 -14.51
N ALA A 243 1.41 2.06 -13.52
CA ALA A 243 1.45 1.70 -12.12
C ALA A 243 0.39 0.64 -11.75
N ALA A 244 -0.85 0.78 -12.25
CA ALA A 244 -1.93 -0.19 -12.00
C ALA A 244 -1.65 -1.57 -12.59
N LEU A 245 -0.96 -1.65 -13.73
CA LEU A 245 -0.56 -2.94 -14.32
C LEU A 245 0.48 -3.63 -13.44
N SER A 246 1.58 -2.97 -13.10
CA SER A 246 2.62 -3.51 -12.21
C SER A 246 2.05 -3.94 -10.86
N LEU A 247 1.22 -3.07 -10.25
CA LEU A 247 0.58 -3.34 -8.96
C LEU A 247 -0.33 -4.57 -9.02
N SER A 248 -1.18 -4.66 -10.06
CA SER A 248 -2.13 -5.78 -10.18
C SER A 248 -1.44 -7.11 -10.43
N GLU A 249 -0.32 -7.12 -11.14
CA GLU A 249 0.50 -8.33 -11.34
C GLU A 249 1.12 -8.79 -10.03
N ALA A 250 1.75 -7.88 -9.31
CA ALA A 250 2.40 -8.20 -8.05
C ALA A 250 1.42 -8.61 -6.96
N ALA A 251 0.33 -7.87 -6.77
CA ALA A 251 -0.68 -8.23 -5.78
C ALA A 251 -1.34 -9.58 -6.10
N ALA A 252 -1.62 -9.86 -7.39
CA ALA A 252 -2.14 -11.16 -7.81
C ALA A 252 -1.14 -12.30 -7.56
N ALA A 253 0.14 -12.08 -7.86
CA ALA A 253 1.20 -13.06 -7.59
C ALA A 253 1.33 -13.33 -6.09
N LEU A 254 1.29 -12.29 -5.24
CA LEU A 254 1.38 -12.44 -3.77
C LEU A 254 0.28 -13.34 -3.21
N VAL A 255 -1.00 -13.08 -3.59
CA VAL A 255 -2.12 -13.91 -3.09
C VAL A 255 -2.24 -15.26 -3.80
N SER A 256 -1.41 -15.52 -4.79
CA SER A 256 -1.32 -16.80 -5.50
C SER A 256 -0.10 -17.63 -5.08
N LEU A 257 0.70 -17.12 -4.13
CA LEU A 257 1.77 -17.93 -3.53
C LEU A 257 1.21 -19.21 -2.93
N PRO A 258 1.95 -20.32 -2.97
CA PRO A 258 1.58 -21.55 -2.27
C PRO A 258 1.32 -21.28 -0.79
N ALA A 259 0.34 -22.00 -0.22
CA ALA A 259 -0.09 -21.77 1.16
C ALA A 259 1.03 -21.97 2.19
N ASP A 260 1.99 -22.86 1.93
CA ASP A 260 3.20 -23.04 2.75
C ASP A 260 4.10 -21.80 2.74
N GLN A 261 4.26 -21.14 1.61
CA GLN A 261 5.02 -19.89 1.52
C GLN A 261 4.33 -18.74 2.25
N ILE A 262 3.00 -18.63 2.13
CA ILE A 262 2.24 -17.63 2.91
C ILE A 262 2.37 -17.93 4.41
N ARG A 263 2.24 -19.19 4.84
CA ARG A 263 2.45 -19.57 6.25
C ARG A 263 3.82 -19.22 6.76
N ALA A 264 4.83 -19.42 5.94
CA ALA A 264 6.18 -19.02 6.30
C ALA A 264 6.29 -17.50 6.57
N ILE A 265 5.51 -16.67 5.89
CA ILE A 265 5.40 -15.23 6.21
C ILE A 265 4.71 -15.05 7.57
N LEU A 266 3.68 -15.83 7.88
CA LEU A 266 2.90 -15.72 9.13
C LEU A 266 3.67 -16.15 10.39
N GLU A 267 4.72 -16.97 10.26
CA GLU A 267 5.58 -17.41 11.38
C GLU A 267 6.52 -16.29 11.89
N THR A 268 6.37 -15.08 11.39
CA THR A 268 7.19 -13.92 11.75
C THR A 268 6.43 -12.99 12.70
N SER A 269 7.17 -12.08 13.36
CA SER A 269 6.59 -11.13 14.33
C SER A 269 5.79 -9.98 13.68
N GLY A 270 5.64 -9.98 12.35
CA GLY A 270 4.89 -8.93 11.64
C GLY A 270 5.61 -7.58 11.62
N VAL A 271 4.95 -6.53 12.09
CA VAL A 271 5.48 -5.16 12.15
C VAL A 271 5.89 -4.83 13.59
N THR A 272 7.03 -4.17 13.76
CA THR A 272 7.57 -3.77 15.07
C THR A 272 7.89 -2.27 15.11
N PRO A 273 7.90 -1.64 16.31
CA PRO A 273 8.37 -0.26 16.47
C PRO A 273 9.81 -0.10 15.98
N TRP A 274 10.05 0.96 15.22
CA TRP A 274 11.36 1.35 14.73
C TRP A 274 11.79 2.67 15.41
N LYS A 275 13.04 2.75 15.87
CA LYS A 275 13.60 3.96 16.48
C LYS A 275 14.81 4.43 15.68
N MET A 276 14.94 5.73 15.51
CA MET A 276 16.12 6.37 14.93
C MET A 276 17.35 6.06 15.79
N GLY A 277 18.42 5.53 15.19
CA GLY A 277 19.61 5.01 15.89
C GLY A 277 19.79 3.50 15.79
N ALA A 278 18.78 2.76 15.37
CA ALA A 278 18.89 1.31 15.16
C ALA A 278 19.73 0.93 13.92
N LEU A 279 20.18 1.92 13.13
CA LEU A 279 20.98 1.68 11.91
C LEU A 279 22.47 1.39 12.20
N GLU A 280 22.97 1.69 13.40
CA GLU A 280 24.41 1.49 13.71
C GLU A 280 24.82 0.01 13.86
N GLY A 281 23.86 -0.92 14.00
CA GLY A 281 24.12 -2.35 14.16
C GLY A 281 23.81 -3.25 12.95
N SER A 282 23.16 -2.76 11.90
CA SER A 282 22.61 -3.60 10.83
C SER A 282 23.21 -3.39 9.44
N GLN A 283 24.31 -2.65 9.29
CA GLN A 283 24.94 -2.40 7.97
C GLN A 283 25.48 -3.68 7.29
N ASN A 284 25.52 -4.82 7.98
CA ASN A 284 26.06 -6.07 7.42
C ASN A 284 24.99 -7.12 7.06
N ALA A 285 23.70 -6.79 7.10
CA ALA A 285 22.63 -7.77 6.86
C ALA A 285 21.95 -7.65 5.48
N TRP A 286 22.35 -6.67 4.65
CA TRP A 286 21.62 -6.35 3.41
C TRP A 286 22.53 -6.04 2.21
N VAL A 287 23.62 -6.82 2.03
CA VAL A 287 24.42 -6.84 0.78
C VAL A 287 24.12 -8.13 0.02
#